data_92f0929478851734c47a99646a11a54f
#
_entry.id   92f0929478851734c47a99646a11a54f
#
_cell.length_a   1.000
_cell.length_b   1.000
_cell.length_c   1.000
_cell.angle_alpha   90.00
_cell.angle_beta   90.00
_cell.angle_gamma   90.00
#
_symmetry.space_group_name_H-M   'P 1'
#
loop_
_entity.id
_entity.type
_entity.pdbx_description
1 polymer ?
#
loop_
_entity_poly.entity_id
_entity_poly.type
_entity_poly.pdbx_seq_one_letter_code
_entity_poly.pdbx_strand_id
1 'polypeptide(L)'
;MLLGLQWGDEGKGKIVDVLTPSYDIIARFQGGPNAGHTLEFEGEKYILRSIPSGIFQGDKINVIGNGVVLDPILFAEEARALSRSGHDLRKRLVISRKAHLILPTHRMIDAAQEAAKGGAKIGTTGKGIG
;
A
#
# COMPACT_ATOMS: atom_id res chain seq x y z
N MET A 1 2.21 -0.72 17.73
CA MET A 1 2.74 -1.08 16.39
C MET A 1 2.40 -2.53 16.11
N LEU A 2 1.86 -2.84 14.92
CA LEU A 2 1.55 -4.20 14.48
C LEU A 2 2.64 -4.68 13.54
N LEU A 3 3.26 -5.82 13.84
CA LEU A 3 4.30 -6.45 13.02
C LEU A 3 3.89 -7.90 12.71
N GLY A 4 4.16 -8.36 11.49
CA GLY A 4 4.16 -9.76 11.14
C GLY A 4 5.56 -10.34 11.30
N LEU A 5 5.67 -11.51 11.92
CA LEU A 5 6.94 -12.16 12.25
C LEU A 5 7.18 -13.44 11.44
N GLN A 6 6.39 -13.69 10.39
CA GLN A 6 6.50 -14.85 9.53
C GLN A 6 6.62 -14.47 8.03
N TRP A 7 5.91 -15.18 7.18
CA TRP A 7 6.08 -15.17 5.72
C TRP A 7 5.46 -13.98 4.98
N GLY A 8 4.76 -13.08 5.68
CA GLY A 8 4.13 -11.91 5.07
C GLY A 8 2.62 -12.02 4.83
N ASP A 9 2.08 -13.22 4.82
CA ASP A 9 0.66 -13.51 4.54
C ASP A 9 -0.16 -13.81 5.81
N GLU A 10 0.27 -13.29 6.96
CA GLU A 10 -0.35 -13.54 8.27
C GLU A 10 -1.74 -12.88 8.45
N GLY A 11 -2.20 -12.13 7.46
CA GLY A 11 -3.48 -11.45 7.53
C GLY A 11 -3.44 -10.15 8.37
N LYS A 12 -2.27 -9.48 8.43
CA LYS A 12 -2.10 -8.20 9.14
C LYS A 12 -3.19 -7.17 8.83
N GLY A 13 -3.63 -7.10 7.59
CA GLY A 13 -4.68 -6.20 7.17
C GLY A 13 -5.96 -6.37 7.96
N LYS A 14 -6.44 -7.60 8.14
CA LYS A 14 -7.65 -7.91 8.94
C LYS A 14 -7.51 -7.47 10.38
N ILE A 15 -6.32 -7.67 10.97
CA ILE A 15 -6.07 -7.24 12.36
C ILE A 15 -6.04 -5.70 12.45
N VAL A 16 -5.45 -5.02 11.46
CA VAL A 16 -5.49 -3.55 11.39
C VAL A 16 -6.93 -3.07 11.35
N ASP A 17 -7.78 -3.67 10.50
CA ASP A 17 -9.19 -3.26 10.36
C ASP A 17 -9.98 -3.40 11.68
N VAL A 18 -9.75 -4.51 12.40
CA VAL A 18 -10.36 -4.74 13.73
C VAL A 18 -9.89 -3.72 14.77
N LEU A 19 -8.62 -3.33 14.72
CA LEU A 19 -8.04 -2.40 15.70
C LEU A 19 -8.28 -0.92 15.35
N THR A 20 -8.51 -0.60 14.09
CA THR A 20 -8.67 0.78 13.59
C THR A 20 -9.65 1.63 14.41
N PRO A 21 -10.84 1.14 14.84
CA PRO A 21 -11.77 1.94 15.63
C PRO A 21 -11.17 2.50 16.93
N SER A 22 -10.18 1.82 17.50
CA SER A 22 -9.57 2.19 18.79
C SER A 22 -8.42 3.20 18.65
N TYR A 23 -8.11 3.66 17.44
CA TYR A 23 -6.98 4.57 17.18
C TYR A 23 -7.41 5.77 16.33
N ASP A 24 -6.80 6.93 16.56
CA ASP A 24 -7.06 8.15 15.80
C ASP A 24 -6.20 8.24 14.53
N ILE A 25 -5.03 7.61 14.54
CA ILE A 25 -4.08 7.65 13.45
C ILE A 25 -3.72 6.23 13.00
N ILE A 26 -3.91 5.96 11.73
CA ILE A 26 -3.54 4.68 11.10
C ILE A 26 -2.36 4.92 10.17
N ALA A 27 -1.19 4.45 10.56
CA ALA A 27 0.04 4.69 9.81
C ALA A 27 0.59 3.42 9.16
N ARG A 28 0.82 3.48 7.86
CA ARG A 28 1.67 2.53 7.16
C ARG A 28 3.08 3.08 7.17
N PHE A 29 3.99 2.44 7.89
CA PHE A 29 5.34 2.97 8.09
C PHE A 29 6.39 2.41 7.13
N GLN A 30 6.13 1.27 6.47
CA GLN A 30 7.04 0.61 5.54
C GLN A 30 6.33 -0.26 4.49
N GLY A 31 7.11 -0.81 3.56
CA GLY A 31 6.67 -1.73 2.52
C GLY A 31 6.25 -1.03 1.24
N GLY A 32 5.88 -1.81 0.24
CA GLY A 32 5.52 -1.36 -1.09
C GLY A 32 4.18 -1.91 -1.57
N PRO A 33 3.78 -1.63 -2.81
CA PRO A 33 2.47 -2.01 -3.36
C PRO A 33 2.44 -3.45 -3.91
N ASN A 34 3.25 -4.38 -3.37
CA ASN A 34 3.35 -5.75 -3.87
C ASN A 34 2.08 -6.56 -3.66
N ALA A 35 1.51 -6.49 -2.47
CA ALA A 35 0.26 -7.14 -2.13
C ALA A 35 -0.85 -6.09 -1.98
N GLY A 36 -2.06 -6.45 -2.41
CA GLY A 36 -3.25 -5.68 -2.15
C GLY A 36 -3.96 -6.22 -0.90
N HIS A 37 -4.52 -5.33 -0.10
CA HIS A 37 -5.45 -5.66 0.94
C HIS A 37 -6.87 -5.45 0.43
N THR A 38 -7.61 -6.55 0.25
CA THR A 38 -8.99 -6.47 -0.21
C THR A 38 -9.90 -6.27 0.99
N LEU A 39 -10.70 -5.22 0.91
CA LEU A 39 -11.73 -4.87 1.88
C LEU A 39 -13.09 -4.90 1.21
N GLU A 40 -14.10 -5.28 1.94
CA GLU A 40 -15.50 -5.12 1.56
C GLU A 40 -16.12 -4.08 2.48
N PHE A 41 -16.59 -2.99 1.91
CA PHE A 41 -17.20 -1.89 2.63
C PHE A 41 -18.47 -1.45 1.90
N GLU A 42 -19.61 -1.41 2.61
CA GLU A 42 -20.92 -1.05 2.04
C GLU A 42 -21.32 -1.87 0.80
N GLY A 43 -20.91 -3.15 0.75
CA GLY A 43 -21.20 -4.04 -0.37
C GLY A 43 -20.29 -3.90 -1.58
N GLU A 44 -19.33 -2.98 -1.53
CA GLU A 44 -18.31 -2.78 -2.57
C GLU A 44 -16.95 -3.33 -2.16
N LYS A 45 -16.19 -3.84 -3.12
CA LYS A 45 -14.84 -4.37 -2.91
C LYS A 45 -13.79 -3.34 -3.30
N TYR A 46 -12.90 -3.05 -2.37
CA TYR A 46 -11.76 -2.16 -2.56
C TYR A 46 -10.46 -2.93 -2.42
N ILE A 47 -9.49 -2.64 -3.27
CA ILE A 47 -8.14 -3.20 -3.16
C ILE A 47 -7.18 -2.07 -2.80
N LEU A 48 -6.81 -1.99 -1.52
CA LEU A 48 -5.82 -1.03 -1.04
C LEU A 48 -4.42 -1.61 -1.17
N ARG A 49 -3.50 -0.85 -1.75
CA ARG A 49 -2.09 -1.23 -1.90
C ARG A 49 -1.15 -0.31 -1.13
N SER A 50 -1.49 0.96 -1.07
CA SER A 50 -0.66 2.00 -0.44
C SER A 50 -1.39 2.73 0.67
N ILE A 51 -2.67 3.01 0.48
CA ILE A 51 -3.49 3.77 1.42
C ILE A 51 -3.89 2.87 2.60
N PRO A 52 -3.72 3.34 3.85
CA PRO A 52 -4.19 2.60 5.02
C PRO A 52 -5.72 2.42 5.04
N SER A 53 -6.18 1.29 5.57
CA SER A 53 -7.62 0.93 5.60
C SER A 53 -8.46 1.82 6.51
N GLY A 54 -7.84 2.56 7.41
CA GLY A 54 -8.53 3.57 8.22
C GLY A 54 -9.23 4.65 7.40
N ILE A 55 -8.97 4.74 6.10
CA ILE A 55 -9.63 5.69 5.21
C ILE A 55 -11.14 5.49 5.11
N PHE A 56 -11.63 4.28 5.33
CA PHE A 56 -13.05 3.96 5.35
C PHE A 56 -13.75 4.43 6.65
N GLN A 57 -12.99 4.75 7.69
CA GLN A 57 -13.52 5.28 8.94
C GLN A 57 -13.40 6.80 8.96
N GLY A 58 -14.53 7.48 9.00
CA GLY A 58 -14.68 8.91 8.67
C GLY A 58 -13.88 9.91 9.52
N ASP A 59 -13.43 9.52 10.71
CA ASP A 59 -12.75 10.37 11.68
C ASP A 59 -11.23 10.11 11.80
N LYS A 60 -10.70 9.12 11.05
CA LYS A 60 -9.31 8.68 11.21
C LYS A 60 -8.36 9.43 10.27
N ILE A 61 -7.18 9.76 10.79
CA ILE A 61 -6.06 10.26 9.98
C ILE A 61 -5.24 9.07 9.50
N ASN A 62 -5.00 9.01 8.21
CA ASN A 62 -4.22 7.97 7.58
C ASN A 62 -2.86 8.51 7.16
N VAL A 63 -1.79 7.79 7.45
CA VAL A 63 -0.42 8.25 7.19
C VAL A 63 0.33 7.23 6.34
N ILE A 64 0.92 7.69 5.25
CA ILE A 64 1.94 6.96 4.48
C ILE A 64 3.29 7.49 4.92
N GLY A 65 4.04 6.66 5.65
CA GLY A 65 5.33 7.02 6.26
C GLY A 65 6.50 6.99 5.27
N ASN A 66 7.65 7.43 5.74
CA ASN A 66 8.87 7.54 4.95
C ASN A 66 9.51 6.21 4.54
N GLY A 67 9.24 5.13 5.26
CA GLY A 67 9.71 3.77 4.89
C GLY A 67 8.84 3.09 3.83
N VAL A 68 7.77 3.74 3.37
CA VAL A 68 6.93 3.22 2.29
C VAL A 68 7.57 3.53 0.95
N VAL A 69 7.53 2.54 0.05
CA VAL A 69 7.88 2.72 -1.36
C VAL A 69 6.58 2.86 -2.14
N LEU A 70 6.33 4.05 -2.66
CA LEU A 70 5.07 4.45 -3.27
C LEU A 70 5.18 4.42 -4.79
N ASP A 71 4.27 3.72 -5.44
CA ASP A 71 4.07 3.80 -6.88
C ASP A 71 3.05 4.91 -7.19
N PRO A 72 3.45 6.01 -7.84
CA PRO A 72 2.55 7.14 -8.06
C PRO A 72 1.37 6.80 -8.96
N ILE A 73 1.54 5.88 -9.90
CA ILE A 73 0.49 5.48 -10.85
C ILE A 73 -0.58 4.66 -10.10
N LEU A 74 -0.15 3.61 -9.41
CA LEU A 74 -1.05 2.78 -8.62
C LEU A 74 -1.73 3.58 -7.50
N PHE A 75 -0.99 4.49 -6.87
CA PHE A 75 -1.56 5.38 -5.86
C PHE A 75 -2.63 6.30 -6.44
N ALA A 76 -2.41 6.87 -7.62
CA ALA A 76 -3.40 7.73 -8.26
C ALA A 76 -4.68 6.97 -8.65
N GLU A 77 -4.56 5.72 -9.09
CA GLU A 77 -5.69 4.84 -9.38
C GLU A 77 -6.50 4.55 -8.11
N GLU A 78 -5.82 4.15 -7.05
CA GLU A 78 -6.39 3.86 -5.73
C GLU A 78 -7.11 5.10 -5.15
N ALA A 79 -6.45 6.26 -5.20
CA ALA A 79 -7.01 7.52 -4.74
C ALA A 79 -8.26 7.95 -5.54
N ARG A 80 -8.26 7.77 -6.86
CA ARG A 80 -9.43 8.06 -7.68
C ARG A 80 -10.60 7.14 -7.36
N ALA A 81 -10.34 5.84 -7.16
CA ALA A 81 -11.38 4.88 -6.78
C ALA A 81 -12.06 5.29 -5.48
N LEU A 82 -11.27 5.58 -4.43
CA LEU A 82 -11.78 6.02 -3.13
C LEU A 82 -12.54 7.36 -3.21
N SER A 83 -12.04 8.31 -4.01
CA SER A 83 -12.71 9.60 -4.17
C SER A 83 -14.07 9.48 -4.87
N ARG A 84 -14.21 8.54 -5.82
CA ARG A 84 -15.49 8.27 -6.47
C ARG A 84 -16.53 7.68 -5.51
N SER A 85 -16.07 6.95 -4.51
CA SER A 85 -16.92 6.38 -3.45
C SER A 85 -17.13 7.37 -2.27
N GLY A 86 -16.83 8.65 -2.47
CA GLY A 86 -17.14 9.71 -1.49
C GLY A 86 -16.10 9.91 -0.39
N HIS A 87 -14.97 9.21 -0.41
CA HIS A 87 -13.93 9.39 0.61
C HIS A 87 -13.05 10.62 0.34
N ASP A 88 -13.05 11.60 1.25
CA ASP A 88 -12.21 12.80 1.15
C ASP A 88 -10.78 12.53 1.62
N LEU A 89 -9.93 12.13 0.67
CA LEU A 89 -8.52 11.83 0.96
C LEU A 89 -7.72 13.08 1.38
N ARG A 90 -8.07 14.26 0.87
CA ARG A 90 -7.29 15.48 1.12
C ARG A 90 -7.29 15.87 2.59
N LYS A 91 -8.37 15.60 3.30
CA LYS A 91 -8.48 15.91 4.73
C LYS A 91 -7.91 14.83 5.62
N ARG A 92 -7.84 13.58 5.14
CA ARG A 92 -7.60 12.43 6.00
C ARG A 92 -6.37 11.60 5.63
N LEU A 93 -5.68 11.92 4.52
CA LEU A 93 -4.47 11.22 4.10
C LEU A 93 -3.27 12.17 4.11
N VAL A 94 -2.27 11.80 4.89
CA VAL A 94 -0.98 12.49 4.97
C VAL A 94 0.09 11.58 4.37
N ILE A 95 0.88 12.10 3.46
CA ILE A 95 1.98 11.37 2.82
C ILE A 95 3.30 12.02 3.21
N SER A 96 4.22 11.22 3.71
CA SER A 96 5.57 11.70 4.01
C SER A 96 6.27 12.20 2.75
N ARG A 97 6.82 13.40 2.79
CA ARG A 97 7.65 13.95 1.72
C ARG A 97 8.95 13.16 1.49
N LYS A 98 9.30 12.27 2.42
CA LYS A 98 10.47 11.39 2.35
C LYS A 98 10.12 9.95 1.92
N ALA A 99 8.86 9.66 1.54
CA ALA A 99 8.50 8.38 0.96
C ALA A 99 9.22 8.19 -0.37
N HIS A 100 9.74 6.99 -0.59
CA HIS A 100 10.45 6.67 -1.84
C HIS A 100 9.43 6.42 -2.96
N LEU A 101 9.78 6.84 -4.18
CA LEU A 101 8.93 6.66 -5.35
C LEU A 101 9.44 5.52 -6.24
N ILE A 102 8.52 4.70 -6.70
CA ILE A 102 8.79 3.74 -7.78
C ILE A 102 8.62 4.49 -9.10
N LEU A 103 9.72 4.66 -9.82
CA LEU A 103 9.70 5.22 -11.16
C LEU A 103 9.57 4.10 -12.21
N PRO A 104 9.07 4.40 -13.43
CA PRO A 104 9.02 3.43 -14.51
C PRO A 104 10.37 2.75 -14.80
N THR A 105 11.47 3.49 -14.67
CA THR A 105 12.83 3.00 -14.84
C THR A 105 13.19 1.88 -13.85
N HIS A 106 12.70 1.93 -12.61
CA HIS A 106 12.95 0.88 -11.63
C HIS A 106 12.32 -0.45 -12.07
N ARG A 107 11.12 -0.41 -12.65
CA ARG A 107 10.46 -1.60 -13.20
C ARG A 107 11.19 -2.16 -14.40
N MET A 108 11.70 -1.29 -15.27
CA MET A 108 12.49 -1.71 -16.44
C MET A 108 13.78 -2.38 -16.02
N ILE A 109 14.49 -1.83 -15.03
CA ILE A 109 15.72 -2.41 -14.50
C ILE A 109 15.45 -3.75 -13.82
N ASP A 110 14.41 -3.86 -13.00
CA ASP A 110 13.99 -5.10 -12.34
C ASP A 110 13.72 -6.21 -13.37
N ALA A 111 12.94 -5.90 -14.40
CA ALA A 111 12.65 -6.84 -15.50
C ALA A 111 13.92 -7.25 -16.28
N ALA A 112 14.79 -6.30 -16.58
CA ALA A 112 16.04 -6.58 -17.31
C ALA A 112 17.00 -7.45 -16.47
N GLN A 113 17.12 -7.18 -15.19
CA GLN A 113 17.94 -7.98 -14.27
C GLN A 113 17.41 -9.40 -14.13
N GLU A 114 16.11 -9.58 -13.99
CA GLU A 114 15.50 -10.91 -13.93
C GLU A 114 15.69 -11.67 -15.26
N ALA A 115 15.56 -11.01 -16.39
CA ALA A 115 15.80 -11.62 -17.69
C ALA A 115 17.27 -12.06 -17.85
N ALA A 116 18.21 -11.23 -17.41
CA ALA A 116 19.65 -11.51 -17.49
C ALA A 116 20.10 -12.71 -16.62
N LYS A 117 19.39 -13.01 -15.54
CA LYS A 117 19.69 -14.14 -14.63
C LYS A 117 19.35 -15.52 -15.24
N GLY A 118 18.59 -15.59 -16.31
CA GLY A 118 18.23 -16.86 -16.97
C GLY A 118 17.65 -17.89 -15.99
N GLY A 119 18.35 -19.02 -15.81
CA GLY A 119 17.92 -20.07 -14.88
C GLY A 119 18.08 -19.75 -13.39
N ALA A 120 18.78 -18.68 -13.03
CA ALA A 120 18.99 -18.22 -11.65
C ALA A 120 18.02 -17.10 -11.24
N LYS A 121 16.86 -17.00 -11.89
CA LYS A 121 15.84 -16.03 -11.56
C LYS A 121 15.40 -16.14 -10.08
N ILE A 122 15.27 -14.99 -9.43
CA ILE A 122 14.77 -14.91 -8.06
C ILE A 122 13.22 -14.96 -8.04
N GLY A 123 12.56 -14.60 -9.14
CA GLY A 123 11.12 -14.51 -9.24
C GLY A 123 10.60 -13.22 -8.57
N THR A 124 11.19 -12.08 -8.92
CA THR A 124 10.72 -10.77 -8.41
C THR A 124 9.29 -10.50 -8.86
N THR A 125 8.61 -9.60 -8.16
CA THR A 125 7.25 -9.20 -8.54
C THR A 125 7.22 -8.29 -9.78
N GLY A 126 8.39 -7.93 -10.35
CA GLY A 126 8.52 -7.02 -11.49
C GLY A 126 8.04 -5.59 -11.20
N LYS A 127 7.95 -5.21 -9.93
CA LYS A 127 7.45 -3.89 -9.52
C LYS A 127 8.55 -2.89 -9.21
N GLY A 128 9.81 -3.25 -9.42
CA GLY A 128 10.96 -2.36 -9.26
C GLY A 128 11.32 -2.04 -7.80
N ILE A 129 11.05 -2.97 -6.89
CA ILE A 129 11.39 -2.85 -5.45
C ILE A 129 12.16 -4.05 -4.92
N GLY A 130 12.78 -4.81 -5.80
CA GLY A 130 13.71 -5.89 -5.49
C GLY A 130 13.05 -7.20 -5.17
#